data_6fdb05a7a3e5b8fac243f9ea87a15556
#
_entry.id   6fdb05a7a3e5b8fac243f9ea87a15556
#
_cell.length_a   1.000
_cell.length_b   1.000
_cell.length_c   1.000
_cell.angle_alpha   90.00
_cell.angle_beta   90.00
_cell.angle_gamma   90.00
#
_symmetry.space_group_name_H-M   'P 1'
#
loop_
_entity.id
_entity.type
_entity.pdbx_description
1 polymer ?
#
loop_
_entity_poly.entity_id
_entity_poly.type
_entity_poly.pdbx_seq_one_letter_code
_entity_poly.pdbx_strand_id
1 'polypeptide(L)'
;ALRPASPRDAARMLVLDGDTMRDCSVGDLPGLLRAGDCLVFNDTRVIPAQLEGRRGEAKVGVTLHKRLGPRDWQVFVRNAKRVRPGEVIDFAAGVQAQAGERDSDGGMALSFLGEEPVELLLERAGQMPLPPYIASKRATDAQDRADYQTMFAREAGAPEPVAEYYGAEVSAELATAA
;
A
#
# COMPACT_ATOMS: atom_id res chain seq x y z
N ALA A 1 -3.25 -10.75 15.50
CA ALA A 1 -4.32 -11.01 14.53
C ALA A 1 -3.71 -11.13 13.13
N LEU A 2 -4.26 -12.02 12.29
CA LEU A 2 -3.81 -12.21 10.89
C LEU A 2 -4.78 -11.57 9.89
N ARG A 3 -5.90 -11.07 10.38
CA ARG A 3 -6.91 -10.32 9.62
C ARG A 3 -7.51 -9.22 10.48
N PRO A 4 -8.04 -8.14 9.88
CA PRO A 4 -8.79 -7.12 10.60
C PRO A 4 -10.08 -7.70 11.20
N ALA A 5 -10.69 -6.93 12.09
CA ALA A 5 -12.03 -7.22 12.56
C ALA A 5 -13.05 -7.21 11.41
N SER A 6 -14.10 -8.02 11.50
CA SER A 6 -15.19 -8.03 10.55
C SER A 6 -16.53 -8.00 11.33
N PRO A 7 -17.34 -6.93 11.18
CA PRO A 7 -17.06 -5.72 10.39
C PRO A 7 -15.87 -4.92 10.94
N ARG A 8 -15.31 -4.01 10.12
CA ARG A 8 -14.09 -3.26 10.46
C ARG A 8 -14.24 -2.38 11.70
N ASP A 9 -15.42 -1.80 11.90
CA ASP A 9 -15.79 -0.94 13.03
C ASP A 9 -15.98 -1.72 14.35
N ALA A 10 -16.11 -3.06 14.31
CA ALA A 10 -16.05 -3.92 15.49
C ALA A 10 -14.63 -4.04 16.09
N ALA A 11 -13.60 -3.41 15.47
CA ALA A 11 -12.27 -3.36 16.05
C ALA A 11 -12.29 -2.68 17.42
N ARG A 12 -11.55 -3.25 18.38
CA ARG A 12 -11.45 -2.71 19.73
C ARG A 12 -10.77 -1.34 19.73
N MET A 13 -11.31 -0.44 20.52
CA MET A 13 -10.81 0.91 20.75
C MET A 13 -10.69 1.17 22.24
N LEU A 14 -9.52 1.63 22.69
CA LEU A 14 -9.32 2.10 24.06
C LEU A 14 -9.55 3.62 24.12
N VAL A 15 -10.49 4.05 24.96
CA VAL A 15 -10.79 5.46 25.20
C VAL A 15 -10.16 5.88 26.51
N LEU A 16 -9.33 6.94 26.49
CA LEU A 16 -8.75 7.57 27.67
C LEU A 16 -9.38 8.95 27.84
N ASP A 17 -10.00 9.17 28.99
CA ASP A 17 -10.63 10.45 29.36
C ASP A 17 -10.16 10.84 30.77
N GLY A 18 -9.15 11.68 30.82
CA GLY A 18 -8.41 11.93 32.07
C GLY A 18 -7.82 10.63 32.63
N ASP A 19 -8.19 10.28 33.86
CA ASP A 19 -7.73 9.04 34.51
C ASP A 19 -8.65 7.83 34.24
N THR A 20 -9.69 8.01 33.44
CA THR A 20 -10.66 6.95 33.16
C THR A 20 -10.30 6.24 31.85
N MET A 21 -10.24 4.89 31.90
CA MET A 21 -10.05 4.04 30.73
C MET A 21 -11.35 3.27 30.46
N ARG A 22 -11.78 3.23 29.19
CA ARG A 22 -12.93 2.47 28.75
C ARG A 22 -12.58 1.62 27.53
N ASP A 23 -12.95 0.34 27.56
CA ASP A 23 -12.95 -0.52 26.38
C ASP A 23 -14.20 -0.25 25.54
N CYS A 24 -14.00 0.16 24.29
CA CYS A 24 -15.03 0.45 23.31
C CYS A 24 -14.69 -0.25 21.98
N SER A 25 -15.53 -0.08 20.99
CA SER A 25 -15.28 -0.41 19.59
C SER A 25 -15.10 0.87 18.75
N VAL A 26 -14.54 0.73 17.56
CA VAL A 26 -14.44 1.86 16.60
C VAL A 26 -15.85 2.36 16.22
N GLY A 27 -16.86 1.48 16.20
CA GLY A 27 -18.25 1.83 15.96
C GLY A 27 -18.86 2.77 17.02
N ASP A 28 -18.27 2.85 18.23
CA ASP A 28 -18.73 3.77 19.28
C ASP A 28 -18.18 5.19 19.11
N LEU A 29 -17.21 5.40 18.20
CA LEU A 29 -16.55 6.69 17.98
C LEU A 29 -17.53 7.86 17.75
N PRO A 30 -18.60 7.73 16.95
CA PRO A 30 -19.56 8.83 16.76
C PRO A 30 -20.17 9.35 18.06
N GLY A 31 -20.39 8.47 19.04
CA GLY A 31 -20.92 8.85 20.36
C GLY A 31 -19.92 9.57 21.27
N LEU A 32 -18.66 9.61 20.91
CA LEU A 32 -17.59 10.28 21.65
C LEU A 32 -17.28 11.68 21.09
N LEU A 33 -17.74 11.96 19.88
CA LEU A 33 -17.46 13.21 19.17
C LEU A 33 -18.47 14.29 19.56
N ARG A 34 -18.05 15.54 19.46
CA ARG A 34 -18.83 16.72 19.75
C ARG A 34 -18.94 17.62 18.51
N ALA A 35 -19.98 18.42 18.44
CA ALA A 35 -20.07 19.46 17.41
C ALA A 35 -18.84 20.37 17.44
N GLY A 36 -18.18 20.55 16.31
CA GLY A 36 -16.94 21.32 16.18
C GLY A 36 -15.67 20.47 16.19
N ASP A 37 -15.73 19.16 16.49
CA ASP A 37 -14.58 18.29 16.34
C ASP A 37 -14.27 18.10 14.84
N CYS A 38 -12.97 18.11 14.50
CA CYS A 38 -12.48 17.89 13.16
C CYS A 38 -11.86 16.47 13.06
N LEU A 39 -12.38 15.66 12.13
CA LEU A 39 -11.84 14.33 11.86
C LEU A 39 -11.06 14.36 10.53
N VAL A 40 -9.80 13.94 10.61
CA VAL A 40 -8.96 13.79 9.43
C VAL A 40 -8.79 12.31 9.11
N PHE A 41 -9.20 11.91 7.91
CA PHE A 41 -9.09 10.53 7.42
C PHE A 41 -8.17 10.47 6.22
N ASN A 42 -7.49 9.34 6.06
CA ASN A 42 -6.83 9.01 4.83
C ASN A 42 -7.89 8.46 3.84
N ASP A 43 -7.99 9.04 2.67
CA ASP A 43 -8.85 8.59 1.58
C ASP A 43 -8.08 7.97 0.41
N THR A 44 -6.76 7.83 0.55
CA THR A 44 -5.88 7.23 -0.45
C THR A 44 -6.16 5.74 -0.59
N ARG A 45 -6.34 5.29 -1.82
CA ARG A 45 -6.52 3.87 -2.15
C ARG A 45 -5.19 3.14 -2.13
N VAL A 46 -5.11 2.02 -1.40
CA VAL A 46 -3.93 1.15 -1.42
C VAL A 46 -3.89 0.38 -2.74
N ILE A 47 -2.78 0.51 -3.47
CA ILE A 47 -2.53 -0.22 -4.71
C ILE A 47 -1.89 -1.59 -4.43
N PRO A 48 -2.05 -2.61 -5.31
CA PRO A 48 -1.38 -3.90 -5.18
C PRO A 48 0.11 -3.78 -5.53
N ALA A 49 0.85 -3.08 -4.66
CA ALA A 49 2.22 -2.61 -4.90
C ALA A 49 3.30 -3.71 -4.79
N GLN A 50 2.94 -4.94 -4.41
CA GLN A 50 3.89 -6.03 -4.27
C GLN A 50 3.84 -6.96 -5.48
N LEU A 51 4.98 -7.20 -6.12
CA LEU A 51 5.13 -8.07 -7.29
C LEU A 51 6.12 -9.19 -6.99
N GLU A 52 5.73 -10.41 -7.31
CA GLU A 52 6.62 -11.57 -7.31
C GLU A 52 7.02 -11.90 -8.75
N GLY A 53 8.31 -11.98 -9.01
CA GLY A 53 8.84 -12.20 -10.34
C GLY A 53 10.09 -13.06 -10.37
N ARG A 54 10.67 -13.15 -11.57
CA ARG A 54 11.92 -13.88 -11.82
C ARG A 54 12.85 -13.06 -12.69
N ARG A 55 14.15 -13.19 -12.43
CA ARG A 55 15.21 -12.85 -13.36
C ARG A 55 15.93 -14.14 -13.73
N GLY A 56 15.63 -14.70 -14.90
CA GLY A 56 16.00 -16.08 -15.21
C GLY A 56 15.47 -17.04 -14.15
N GLU A 57 16.35 -17.86 -13.56
CA GLU A 57 15.97 -18.80 -12.50
C GLU A 57 15.85 -18.15 -11.10
N ALA A 58 16.31 -16.91 -10.93
CA ALA A 58 16.31 -16.25 -9.63
C ALA A 58 14.94 -15.65 -9.30
N LYS A 59 14.35 -16.06 -8.16
CA LYS A 59 13.14 -15.43 -7.61
C LYS A 59 13.46 -14.05 -7.06
N VAL A 60 12.65 -13.07 -7.42
CA VAL A 60 12.78 -11.65 -7.05
C VAL A 60 11.43 -11.15 -6.57
N GLY A 61 11.40 -10.50 -5.41
CA GLY A 61 10.21 -9.78 -4.94
C GLY A 61 10.44 -8.29 -5.08
N VAL A 62 9.46 -7.57 -5.58
CA VAL A 62 9.51 -6.11 -5.78
C VAL A 62 8.35 -5.46 -5.02
N THR A 63 8.64 -4.41 -4.27
CA THR A 63 7.61 -3.57 -3.64
C THR A 63 7.76 -2.15 -4.17
N LEU A 64 6.72 -1.64 -4.84
CA LEU A 64 6.69 -0.26 -5.31
C LEU A 64 6.68 0.69 -4.11
N HIS A 65 7.51 1.74 -4.20
CA HIS A 65 7.70 2.70 -3.14
C HIS A 65 7.28 4.11 -3.57
N LYS A 66 7.90 4.64 -4.63
CA LYS A 66 7.66 5.99 -5.10
C LYS A 66 7.56 6.03 -6.62
N ARG A 67 6.57 6.75 -7.14
CA ARG A 67 6.44 7.00 -8.57
C ARG A 67 7.46 8.07 -9.01
N LEU A 68 8.25 7.76 -10.03
CA LEU A 68 9.23 8.68 -10.62
C LEU A 68 8.77 9.21 -11.98
N GLY A 69 7.89 8.47 -12.65
CA GLY A 69 7.35 8.81 -13.96
C GLY A 69 6.14 7.95 -14.31
N PRO A 70 5.58 8.09 -15.51
CA PRO A 70 4.41 7.31 -15.92
C PRO A 70 4.62 5.80 -15.83
N ARG A 71 5.87 5.34 -16.03
CA ARG A 71 6.25 3.92 -16.02
C ARG A 71 7.41 3.62 -15.08
N ASP A 72 7.99 4.65 -14.48
CA ASP A 72 9.23 4.58 -13.70
C ASP A 72 8.90 4.69 -12.22
N TRP A 73 9.44 3.76 -11.46
CA TRP A 73 9.21 3.66 -10.03
C TRP A 73 10.50 3.43 -9.27
N GLN A 74 10.60 4.02 -8.11
CA GLN A 74 11.54 3.58 -7.08
C GLN A 74 10.90 2.40 -6.35
N VAL A 75 11.67 1.32 -6.17
CA VAL A 75 11.17 0.08 -5.60
C VAL A 75 12.15 -0.51 -4.58
N PHE A 76 11.64 -1.24 -3.63
CA PHE A 76 12.45 -2.12 -2.80
C PHE A 76 12.47 -3.53 -3.41
N VAL A 77 13.65 -4.11 -3.53
CA VAL A 77 13.83 -5.42 -4.18
C VAL A 77 14.35 -6.45 -3.17
N ARG A 78 13.54 -7.47 -2.90
CA ARG A 78 13.98 -8.65 -2.16
C ARG A 78 14.89 -9.48 -3.07
N ASN A 79 16.02 -9.95 -2.53
CA ASN A 79 17.11 -10.59 -3.29
C ASN A 79 17.77 -9.67 -4.35
N ALA A 80 17.83 -8.38 -4.08
CA ALA A 80 18.37 -7.35 -4.96
C ALA A 80 19.76 -7.66 -5.53
N LYS A 81 20.61 -8.39 -4.78
CA LYS A 81 21.95 -8.81 -5.25
C LYS A 81 21.92 -9.68 -6.53
N ARG A 82 20.76 -10.24 -6.87
CA ARG A 82 20.56 -11.09 -8.05
C ARG A 82 20.05 -10.32 -9.26
N VAL A 83 19.88 -9.01 -9.15
CA VAL A 83 19.39 -8.14 -10.22
C VAL A 83 20.40 -7.03 -10.46
N ARG A 84 20.80 -6.83 -11.71
CA ARG A 84 21.73 -5.78 -12.15
C ARG A 84 20.97 -4.74 -12.97
N PRO A 85 21.44 -3.49 -13.00
CA PRO A 85 20.90 -2.49 -13.92
C PRO A 85 20.86 -3.00 -15.37
N GLY A 86 19.76 -2.71 -16.08
CA GLY A 86 19.52 -3.15 -17.45
C GLY A 86 18.88 -4.54 -17.59
N GLU A 87 18.88 -5.38 -16.54
CA GLU A 87 18.23 -6.68 -16.60
C GLU A 87 16.71 -6.57 -16.51
N VAL A 88 16.01 -7.49 -17.21
CA VAL A 88 14.55 -7.57 -17.19
C VAL A 88 14.09 -8.57 -16.12
N ILE A 89 13.07 -8.19 -15.40
CA ILE A 89 12.35 -9.02 -14.43
C ILE A 89 11.01 -9.38 -15.03
N ASP A 90 10.70 -10.67 -15.07
CA ASP A 90 9.43 -11.22 -15.53
C ASP A 90 8.51 -11.43 -14.32
N PHE A 91 7.34 -10.81 -14.35
CA PHE A 91 6.29 -10.97 -13.34
C PHE A 91 5.12 -11.82 -13.88
N ALA A 92 4.14 -12.08 -13.02
CA ALA A 92 2.92 -12.77 -13.42
C ALA A 92 2.17 -12.04 -14.56
N ALA A 93 1.29 -12.76 -15.25
CA ALA A 93 0.44 -12.24 -16.32
C ALA A 93 1.20 -11.53 -17.46
N GLY A 94 2.45 -11.91 -17.73
CA GLY A 94 3.28 -11.33 -18.79
C GLY A 94 3.77 -9.92 -18.54
N VAL A 95 3.65 -9.41 -17.32
CA VAL A 95 4.18 -8.10 -16.94
C VAL A 95 5.70 -8.17 -16.85
N GLN A 96 6.38 -7.19 -17.43
CA GLN A 96 7.84 -7.10 -17.44
C GLN A 96 8.28 -5.70 -17.01
N ALA A 97 9.44 -5.62 -16.34
CA ALA A 97 10.07 -4.36 -16.05
C ALA A 97 11.60 -4.48 -16.10
N GLN A 98 12.25 -3.39 -16.50
CA GLN A 98 13.71 -3.29 -16.55
C GLN A 98 14.23 -2.66 -15.25
N ALA A 99 15.21 -3.30 -14.66
CA ALA A 99 15.91 -2.79 -13.47
C ALA A 99 16.84 -1.65 -13.87
N GLY A 100 16.80 -0.56 -13.12
CA GLY A 100 17.73 0.56 -13.22
C GLY A 100 18.76 0.55 -12.10
N GLU A 101 19.35 1.71 -11.86
CA GLU A 101 20.38 1.90 -10.83
C GLU A 101 19.79 1.79 -9.42
N ARG A 102 20.66 1.46 -8.48
CA ARG A 102 20.34 1.45 -7.05
C ARG A 102 20.67 2.82 -6.45
N ASP A 103 19.84 3.23 -5.52
CA ASP A 103 20.09 4.42 -4.71
C ASP A 103 20.85 4.10 -3.41
N SER A 104 21.24 5.17 -2.70
CA SER A 104 21.93 5.10 -1.41
C SER A 104 21.08 4.49 -0.29
N ASP A 105 19.76 4.54 -0.43
CA ASP A 105 18.80 4.16 0.61
C ASP A 105 18.33 2.69 0.45
N GLY A 106 18.93 1.98 -0.50
CA GLY A 106 18.65 0.56 -0.77
C GLY A 106 17.49 0.32 -1.72
N GLY A 107 16.93 1.39 -2.30
CA GLY A 107 15.97 1.32 -3.39
C GLY A 107 16.64 1.01 -4.72
N MET A 108 15.81 0.76 -5.73
CA MET A 108 16.20 0.53 -7.11
C MET A 108 15.19 1.22 -8.02
N ALA A 109 15.68 1.83 -9.11
CA ALA A 109 14.79 2.28 -10.17
C ALA A 109 14.25 1.06 -10.93
N LEU A 110 12.99 1.11 -11.33
CA LEU A 110 12.32 0.07 -12.12
C LEU A 110 11.44 0.72 -13.17
N SER A 111 11.60 0.35 -14.44
CA SER A 111 10.81 0.86 -15.57
C SER A 111 9.94 -0.26 -16.15
N PHE A 112 8.62 -0.14 -16.04
CA PHE A 112 7.69 -1.11 -16.62
C PHE A 112 7.74 -1.06 -18.16
N LEU A 113 7.78 -2.22 -18.81
CA LEU A 113 7.84 -2.34 -20.26
C LEU A 113 6.43 -2.39 -20.88
N GLY A 114 6.35 -2.03 -22.19
CA GLY A 114 5.08 -1.97 -22.92
C GLY A 114 4.38 -0.61 -22.83
N GLU A 115 3.15 -0.50 -23.34
CA GLU A 115 2.39 0.76 -23.43
C GLU A 115 1.20 0.84 -22.47
N GLU A 116 0.79 -0.29 -21.92
CA GLU A 116 -0.36 -0.37 -21.01
C GLU A 116 -0.08 0.43 -19.71
N PRO A 117 -1.05 1.18 -19.16
CA PRO A 117 -0.92 1.88 -17.89
C PRO A 117 -0.44 0.95 -16.75
N VAL A 118 0.49 1.44 -15.93
CA VAL A 118 1.08 0.63 -14.84
C VAL A 118 0.01 0.16 -13.86
N GLU A 119 -1.01 0.95 -13.63
CA GLU A 119 -2.14 0.63 -12.77
C GLU A 119 -2.84 -0.68 -13.20
N LEU A 120 -3.05 -0.86 -14.51
CA LEU A 120 -3.63 -2.09 -15.06
C LEU A 120 -2.66 -3.28 -14.96
N LEU A 121 -1.35 -3.04 -15.12
CA LEU A 121 -0.34 -4.08 -14.89
C LEU A 121 -0.37 -4.56 -13.44
N LEU A 122 -0.48 -3.63 -12.48
CA LEU A 122 -0.55 -3.94 -11.05
C LEU A 122 -1.83 -4.68 -10.69
N GLU A 123 -2.97 -4.35 -11.28
CA GLU A 123 -4.22 -5.09 -11.05
C GLU A 123 -4.11 -6.56 -11.43
N ARG A 124 -3.35 -6.89 -12.50
CA ARG A 124 -3.16 -8.26 -12.98
C ARG A 124 -2.07 -9.04 -12.26
N ALA A 125 -0.94 -8.39 -11.98
CA ALA A 125 0.26 -9.06 -11.46
C ALA A 125 0.56 -8.72 -10.01
N GLY A 126 0.01 -7.64 -9.49
CA GLY A 126 0.29 -7.13 -8.15
C GLY A 126 -0.50 -7.83 -7.05
N GLN A 127 0.07 -7.82 -5.88
CA GLN A 127 -0.52 -8.31 -4.63
C GLN A 127 -0.57 -7.19 -3.60
N MET A 128 -1.55 -7.26 -2.69
CA MET A 128 -1.61 -6.32 -1.57
C MET A 128 -0.37 -6.48 -0.69
N PRO A 129 0.31 -5.38 -0.36
CA PRO A 129 1.47 -5.43 0.53
C PRO A 129 1.03 -5.78 1.94
N LEU A 130 1.31 -7.01 2.37
CA LEU A 130 1.03 -7.43 3.74
C LEU A 130 2.14 -6.98 4.69
N PRO A 131 1.80 -6.55 5.91
CA PRO A 131 2.79 -6.32 6.96
C PRO A 131 3.69 -7.55 7.16
N PRO A 132 5.00 -7.37 7.44
CA PRO A 132 5.95 -8.48 7.55
C PRO A 132 5.54 -9.57 8.54
N TYR A 133 4.92 -9.20 9.66
CA TYR A 133 4.47 -10.15 10.68
C TYR A 133 3.30 -11.04 10.22
N ILE A 134 2.57 -10.62 9.19
CA ILE A 134 1.51 -11.41 8.56
C ILE A 134 2.08 -12.23 7.41
N ALA A 135 2.86 -11.59 6.53
CA ALA A 135 3.48 -12.24 5.39
C ALA A 135 4.39 -13.42 5.79
N SER A 136 4.99 -13.37 6.98
CA SER A 136 5.76 -14.49 7.54
C SER A 136 4.92 -15.70 7.97
N LYS A 137 3.61 -15.53 8.15
CA LYS A 137 2.70 -16.56 8.69
C LYS A 137 1.74 -17.13 7.67
N ARG A 138 1.45 -16.38 6.60
CA ARG A 138 0.58 -16.82 5.51
C ARG A 138 0.90 -16.09 4.20
N ALA A 139 0.57 -16.71 3.09
CA ALA A 139 0.58 -16.08 1.78
C ALA A 139 -0.56 -15.05 1.64
N THR A 140 -0.43 -14.15 0.68
CA THR A 140 -1.49 -13.22 0.25
C THR A 140 -2.60 -14.01 -0.45
N ASP A 141 -3.84 -13.60 -0.24
CA ASP A 141 -5.02 -14.15 -0.91
C ASP A 141 -5.97 -13.03 -1.42
N ALA A 142 -7.04 -13.43 -2.11
CA ALA A 142 -7.97 -12.48 -2.72
C ALA A 142 -8.70 -11.59 -1.69
N GLN A 143 -8.91 -12.09 -0.46
CA GLN A 143 -9.55 -11.34 0.61
C GLN A 143 -8.70 -10.16 1.08
N ASP A 144 -7.37 -10.23 0.93
CA ASP A 144 -6.47 -9.17 1.36
C ASP A 144 -6.70 -7.84 0.62
N ARG A 145 -7.24 -7.87 -0.60
CA ARG A 145 -7.63 -6.65 -1.32
C ARG A 145 -8.70 -5.85 -0.57
N ALA A 146 -9.61 -6.50 0.10
CA ALA A 146 -10.64 -5.87 0.92
C ALA A 146 -10.12 -5.58 2.35
N ASP A 147 -9.42 -6.55 2.95
CA ASP A 147 -8.96 -6.48 4.33
C ASP A 147 -7.93 -5.36 4.56
N TYR A 148 -7.07 -5.07 3.58
CA TYR A 148 -5.98 -4.08 3.68
C TYR A 148 -6.23 -2.82 2.86
N GLN A 149 -7.46 -2.62 2.39
CA GLN A 149 -7.85 -1.35 1.78
C GLN A 149 -8.14 -0.29 2.85
N THR A 150 -7.85 0.96 2.56
CA THR A 150 -8.24 2.11 3.38
C THR A 150 -9.76 2.15 3.53
N MET A 151 -10.26 2.29 4.76
CA MET A 151 -11.71 2.25 5.04
C MET A 151 -12.50 3.34 4.33
N PHE A 152 -11.91 4.52 4.18
CA PHE A 152 -12.52 5.70 3.57
C PHE A 152 -11.98 6.01 2.19
N ALA A 153 -11.32 5.04 1.54
CA ALA A 153 -10.80 5.22 0.19
C ALA A 153 -11.94 5.54 -0.79
N ARG A 154 -11.81 6.64 -1.52
CA ARG A 154 -12.72 6.99 -2.61
C ARG A 154 -12.39 6.14 -3.83
N GLU A 155 -13.43 5.69 -4.57
CA GLU A 155 -13.23 4.81 -5.74
C GLU A 155 -12.52 5.52 -6.91
N ALA A 156 -12.53 6.84 -6.97
CA ALA A 156 -12.09 7.64 -8.12
C ALA A 156 -10.73 8.33 -7.95
N GLY A 157 -9.95 8.04 -6.92
CA GLY A 157 -8.61 8.61 -6.75
C GLY A 157 -7.56 7.89 -7.59
N ALA A 158 -6.58 8.61 -8.15
CA ALA A 158 -5.38 7.98 -8.69
C ALA A 158 -4.72 7.16 -7.58
N PRO A 159 -4.28 5.91 -7.85
CA PRO A 159 -3.60 5.11 -6.84
C PRO A 159 -2.27 5.76 -6.50
N GLU A 160 -2.15 6.29 -5.30
CA GLU A 160 -0.88 6.76 -4.78
C GLU A 160 -0.11 5.62 -4.12
N PRO A 161 1.21 5.58 -4.25
CA PRO A 161 2.02 4.52 -3.65
C PRO A 161 1.95 4.58 -2.13
N VAL A 162 1.90 3.42 -1.51
CA VAL A 162 1.84 3.22 -0.05
C VAL A 162 2.91 4.00 0.73
N ALA A 163 3.95 4.43 0.07
CA ALA A 163 5.09 5.12 0.68
C ALA A 163 4.89 6.62 0.93
N GLU A 164 3.96 7.27 0.27
CA GLU A 164 3.62 8.67 0.56
C GLU A 164 2.74 8.80 1.82
N TYR A 165 2.38 7.70 2.42
CA TYR A 165 1.55 7.59 3.60
C TYR A 165 2.09 8.27 4.87
N TYR A 166 3.38 8.51 4.97
CA TYR A 166 4.00 9.12 6.15
C TYR A 166 4.23 10.62 6.04
N GLY A 167 3.78 11.24 4.96
CA GLY A 167 3.91 12.67 4.71
C GLY A 167 2.66 13.31 4.08
N ALA A 168 1.46 12.76 4.37
CA ALA A 168 0.22 13.23 3.77
C ALA A 168 0.02 14.73 3.96
N GLU A 169 0.02 15.49 2.88
CA GLU A 169 -0.57 16.82 2.85
C GLU A 169 -2.08 16.67 3.09
N VAL A 170 -2.58 17.35 4.10
CA VAL A 170 -4.02 17.48 4.35
C VAL A 170 -4.64 18.10 3.11
N SER A 171 -5.51 17.38 2.40
CA SER A 171 -6.12 17.92 1.19
C SER A 171 -6.87 19.21 1.50
N ALA A 172 -6.72 20.23 0.65
CA ALA A 172 -7.33 21.54 0.82
C ALA A 172 -8.87 21.52 0.88
N GLU A 173 -9.51 20.44 0.49
CA GLU A 173 -10.97 20.25 0.55
C GLU A 173 -11.51 20.08 1.97
N LEU A 174 -10.70 19.57 2.91
CA LEU A 174 -11.10 19.48 4.32
C LEU A 174 -11.00 20.84 5.04
N ALA A 175 -10.20 21.76 4.54
CA ALA A 175 -10.06 23.11 5.10
C ALA A 175 -11.25 24.04 4.78
N THR A 176 -12.12 23.68 3.84
CA THR A 176 -13.30 24.49 3.44
C THR A 176 -14.62 24.01 4.05
N ALA A 177 -14.61 22.94 4.84
CA ALA A 177 -15.81 22.40 5.51
C ALA A 177 -15.92 22.78 7.00
N ALA A 178 -15.08 23.70 7.49
CA ALA A 178 -15.10 24.24 8.85
C ALA A 178 -15.83 25.59 8.91
#